data_d877adbb6dfc8c49d87d8cbfd8ede55f
#
_entry.id   d877adbb6dfc8c49d87d8cbfd8ede55f
#
_cell.length_a   1.000
_cell.length_b   1.000
_cell.length_c   1.000
_cell.angle_alpha   90.00
_cell.angle_beta   90.00
_cell.angle_gamma   90.00
#
_symmetry.space_group_name_H-M   'P 1'
#
loop_
_entity.id
_entity.type
_entity.pdbx_description
1 polymer ?
#
loop_
_entity_poly.entity_id
_entity_poly.type
_entity_poly.pdbx_seq_one_letter_code
_entity_poly.pdbx_strand_id
1 'polypeptide(L)'
;MPKKNEKTRNTQRECRRKIKEIGVTTNCLSSRSGLAPFVNFINGTGICHDLATVLKDLRKSKKGIKLEEAFLQMVLFFTDGTESSLKTFDTLEKDDAWQKILGCKKALSTAALKRILHKAYTVDIELLRPLIRRVFLSSLKDKHPNKVILFLDSSVYDNDGAKCRAGVKCTYKKKEGYHPINLIWDGMYVDTYFQAGHCSTNH
;
A
#
# COMPACT_ATOMS: atom_id res chain seq x y z
N MET A 1 4.45 36.38 -43.92
CA MET A 1 4.45 35.60 -42.65
C MET A 1 4.57 34.13 -42.98
N PRO A 2 5.56 33.42 -42.49
CA PRO A 2 5.84 32.06 -42.95
C PRO A 2 4.96 31.02 -42.24
N LYS A 3 4.39 30.11 -43.03
CA LYS A 3 3.60 28.92 -42.62
C LYS A 3 4.47 27.88 -41.89
N LYS A 4 4.81 28.16 -40.62
CA LYS A 4 5.68 27.28 -39.82
C LYS A 4 4.93 26.20 -39.03
N ASN A 5 3.59 26.17 -39.06
CA ASN A 5 2.79 25.32 -38.18
C ASN A 5 2.25 24.02 -38.79
N GLU A 6 2.31 23.85 -40.12
CA GLU A 6 1.79 22.63 -40.75
C GLU A 6 2.77 21.46 -40.72
N LYS A 7 4.06 21.72 -40.94
CA LYS A 7 5.08 20.66 -40.89
C LYS A 7 5.23 20.04 -39.50
N THR A 8 5.15 20.84 -38.42
CA THR A 8 5.27 20.32 -37.05
C THR A 8 4.07 19.48 -36.62
N ARG A 9 2.87 19.81 -37.10
CA ARG A 9 1.66 19.01 -36.84
C ARG A 9 1.67 17.66 -37.57
N ASN A 10 2.21 17.59 -38.75
CA ASN A 10 2.32 16.31 -39.51
C ASN A 10 3.36 15.39 -38.86
N THR A 11 4.51 15.92 -38.40
CA THR A 11 5.55 15.10 -37.74
C THR A 11 5.04 14.51 -36.41
N GLN A 12 4.22 15.25 -35.64
CA GLN A 12 3.60 14.72 -34.42
C GLN A 12 2.49 13.68 -34.69
N ARG A 13 1.82 13.75 -35.85
CA ARG A 13 0.84 12.72 -36.27
C ARG A 13 1.50 11.45 -36.79
N GLU A 14 2.64 11.54 -37.43
CA GLU A 14 3.41 10.38 -37.89
C GLU A 14 4.06 9.58 -36.77
N CYS A 15 4.37 10.23 -35.63
CA CYS A 15 4.85 9.54 -34.42
C CYS A 15 3.80 8.70 -33.69
N ARG A 16 2.52 8.82 -34.02
CA ARG A 16 1.51 7.87 -33.52
C ARG A 16 1.68 6.58 -34.31
N ARG A 17 2.38 5.61 -33.70
CA ARG A 17 2.53 4.26 -34.26
C ARG A 17 1.14 3.74 -34.64
N LYS A 18 0.87 3.64 -35.92
CA LYS A 18 -0.34 2.99 -36.41
C LYS A 18 -0.28 1.53 -35.97
N ILE A 19 -1.37 1.05 -35.40
CA ILE A 19 -1.52 -0.39 -35.15
C ILE A 19 -1.41 -1.08 -36.49
N LYS A 20 -0.35 -1.89 -36.65
CA LYS A 20 -0.10 -2.60 -37.91
C LYS A 20 -0.80 -3.95 -37.94
N GLU A 21 -0.98 -4.55 -36.76
CA GLU A 21 -1.55 -5.89 -36.63
C GLU A 21 -2.26 -6.01 -35.32
N ILE A 22 -3.39 -6.71 -35.32
CA ILE A 22 -4.14 -7.12 -34.12
C ILE A 22 -4.20 -8.64 -34.18
N GLY A 23 -3.62 -9.28 -33.16
CA GLY A 23 -3.60 -10.73 -33.04
C GLY A 23 -4.18 -11.19 -31.73
N VAL A 24 -4.48 -12.47 -31.62
CA VAL A 24 -4.85 -13.15 -30.38
C VAL A 24 -3.58 -13.72 -29.75
N THR A 25 -3.43 -13.54 -28.43
CA THR A 25 -2.33 -14.11 -27.67
C THR A 25 -2.85 -15.13 -26.67
N THR A 26 -2.08 -16.18 -26.46
CA THR A 26 -2.27 -17.14 -25.35
C THR A 26 -1.55 -16.72 -24.07
N ASN A 27 -0.82 -15.61 -24.11
CA ASN A 27 -0.13 -15.10 -22.94
C ASN A 27 -1.14 -14.65 -21.88
N CYS A 28 -0.79 -14.91 -20.62
CA CYS A 28 -1.56 -14.43 -19.49
C CYS A 28 -1.33 -12.92 -19.35
N LEU A 29 -2.33 -12.12 -19.76
CA LEU A 29 -2.28 -10.66 -19.67
C LEU A 29 -2.91 -10.20 -18.37
N SER A 30 -2.33 -9.16 -17.78
CA SER A 30 -2.88 -8.51 -16.58
C SER A 30 -2.82 -7.00 -16.74
N SER A 31 -3.91 -6.32 -16.35
CA SER A 31 -3.92 -4.87 -16.17
C SER A 31 -2.97 -4.41 -15.05
N ARG A 32 -2.55 -5.33 -14.18
CA ARG A 32 -1.65 -5.11 -13.04
C ARG A 32 -0.19 -5.45 -13.33
N SER A 33 0.18 -5.69 -14.59
CA SER A 33 1.56 -6.06 -14.98
C SER A 33 2.62 -5.05 -14.51
N GLY A 34 2.26 -3.78 -14.37
CA GLY A 34 3.13 -2.73 -13.79
C GLY A 34 3.56 -2.98 -12.35
N LEU A 35 2.88 -3.86 -11.62
CA LEU A 35 3.28 -4.24 -10.25
C LEU A 35 4.47 -5.23 -10.22
N ALA A 36 4.78 -5.92 -11.32
CA ALA A 36 5.85 -6.91 -11.32
C ALA A 36 7.24 -6.34 -10.92
N PRO A 37 7.71 -5.19 -11.46
CA PRO A 37 8.93 -4.56 -10.97
C PRO A 37 8.86 -4.15 -9.49
N PHE A 38 7.69 -3.73 -9.03
CA PHE A 38 7.47 -3.35 -7.64
C PHE A 38 7.54 -4.55 -6.69
N VAL A 39 7.03 -5.72 -7.09
CA VAL A 39 7.22 -6.98 -6.34
C VAL A 39 8.69 -7.28 -6.13
N ASN A 40 9.50 -7.18 -7.18
CA ASN A 40 10.95 -7.41 -7.09
C ASN A 40 11.61 -6.41 -6.14
N PHE A 41 11.22 -5.14 -6.21
CA PHE A 41 11.70 -4.11 -5.30
C PHE A 41 11.35 -4.43 -3.84
N ILE A 42 10.08 -4.71 -3.53
CA ILE A 42 9.62 -5.02 -2.17
C ILE A 42 10.31 -6.27 -1.62
N ASN A 43 10.45 -7.32 -2.44
CA ASN A 43 11.19 -8.52 -2.04
C ASN A 43 12.65 -8.22 -1.73
N GLY A 44 13.29 -7.35 -2.52
CA GLY A 44 14.66 -6.89 -2.29
C GLY A 44 14.86 -6.12 -0.98
N THR A 45 13.83 -5.42 -0.48
CA THR A 45 13.89 -4.70 0.81
C THR A 45 13.82 -5.63 2.03
N GLY A 46 13.28 -6.83 1.88
CA GLY A 46 13.04 -7.76 2.98
C GLY A 46 11.93 -7.36 3.96
N ILE A 47 11.21 -6.26 3.71
CA ILE A 47 10.23 -5.71 4.67
C ILE A 47 9.10 -6.69 4.99
N CYS A 48 8.62 -7.46 4.01
CA CYS A 48 7.57 -8.46 4.24
C CYS A 48 8.05 -9.62 5.12
N HIS A 49 9.31 -10.01 4.98
CA HIS A 49 9.94 -11.01 5.83
C HIS A 49 10.04 -10.51 7.28
N ASP A 50 10.49 -9.28 7.48
CA ASP A 50 10.63 -8.69 8.81
C ASP A 50 9.26 -8.51 9.48
N LEU A 51 8.25 -8.03 8.75
CA LEU A 51 6.86 -7.99 9.24
C LEU A 51 6.37 -9.38 9.67
N ALA A 52 6.63 -10.42 8.86
CA ALA A 52 6.23 -11.78 9.17
C ALA A 52 6.96 -12.34 10.40
N THR A 53 8.19 -11.92 10.64
CA THR A 53 8.98 -12.30 11.80
C THR A 53 8.47 -11.64 13.07
N VAL A 54 8.24 -10.32 13.03
CA VAL A 54 7.71 -9.54 14.17
C VAL A 54 6.30 -10.00 14.52
N LEU A 55 5.47 -10.25 13.52
CA LEU A 55 4.06 -10.59 13.66
C LEU A 55 3.79 -12.12 13.56
N LYS A 56 4.78 -12.95 13.85
CA LYS A 56 4.67 -14.42 13.71
C LYS A 56 3.47 -15.03 14.43
N ASP A 57 3.06 -14.44 15.55
CA ASP A 57 1.95 -14.93 16.38
C ASP A 57 0.57 -14.66 15.76
N LEU A 58 0.48 -13.82 14.71
CA LEU A 58 -0.75 -13.66 13.93
C LEU A 58 -1.21 -14.99 13.31
N ARG A 59 -0.29 -15.94 13.18
CA ARG A 59 -0.61 -17.22 12.58
C ARG A 59 0.08 -18.38 13.28
N LYS A 60 -0.71 -19.20 13.95
CA LYS A 60 -0.22 -20.45 14.60
C LYS A 60 -0.09 -21.63 13.63
N SER A 61 -0.92 -21.67 12.58
CA SER A 61 -0.94 -22.78 11.63
C SER A 61 0.07 -22.59 10.51
N LYS A 62 0.82 -23.64 10.20
CA LYS A 62 1.73 -23.70 9.03
C LYS A 62 0.99 -24.00 7.71
N LYS A 63 -0.32 -24.29 7.74
CA LYS A 63 -1.13 -24.59 6.54
C LYS A 63 -1.55 -23.30 5.83
N GLY A 64 -1.52 -23.28 4.49
CA GLY A 64 -1.94 -22.17 3.63
C GLY A 64 -0.83 -21.16 3.34
N ILE A 65 -1.19 -19.93 2.97
CA ILE A 65 -0.26 -18.87 2.52
C ILE A 65 0.64 -18.45 3.68
N LYS A 66 1.94 -18.27 3.46
CA LYS A 66 2.87 -17.73 4.46
C LYS A 66 2.51 -16.30 4.82
N LEU A 67 2.83 -15.85 6.03
CA LEU A 67 2.57 -14.46 6.46
C LEU A 67 3.31 -13.45 5.56
N GLU A 68 4.53 -13.74 5.19
CA GLU A 68 5.33 -12.93 4.28
C GLU A 68 4.64 -12.72 2.93
N GLU A 69 4.13 -13.80 2.32
CA GLU A 69 3.35 -13.74 1.08
C GLU A 69 2.03 -12.97 1.27
N ALA A 70 1.39 -13.11 2.43
CA ALA A 70 0.17 -12.37 2.75
C ALA A 70 0.44 -10.88 2.87
N PHE A 71 1.52 -10.47 3.54
CA PHE A 71 1.91 -9.06 3.65
C PHE A 71 2.29 -8.47 2.29
N LEU A 72 3.02 -9.20 1.44
CA LEU A 72 3.31 -8.77 0.09
C LEU A 72 2.02 -8.48 -0.69
N GLN A 73 1.04 -9.39 -0.63
CA GLN A 73 -0.24 -9.20 -1.32
C GLN A 73 -1.02 -8.00 -0.77
N MET A 74 -0.98 -7.75 0.54
CA MET A 74 -1.60 -6.57 1.15
C MET A 74 -0.92 -5.28 0.69
N VAL A 75 0.42 -5.24 0.69
CA VAL A 75 1.19 -4.08 0.20
C VAL A 75 0.85 -3.78 -1.25
N LEU A 76 0.83 -4.80 -2.10
CA LEU A 76 0.49 -4.64 -3.52
C LEU A 76 -0.94 -4.16 -3.73
N PHE A 77 -1.90 -4.69 -2.98
CA PHE A 77 -3.29 -4.26 -3.04
C PHE A 77 -3.44 -2.76 -2.71
N PHE A 78 -2.79 -2.29 -1.65
CA PHE A 78 -2.83 -0.88 -1.28
C PHE A 78 -2.05 0.01 -2.26
N THR A 79 -0.99 -0.50 -2.88
CA THR A 79 -0.20 0.23 -3.89
C THR A 79 -0.95 0.34 -5.22
N ASP A 80 -1.63 -0.72 -5.63
CA ASP A 80 -2.47 -0.73 -6.84
C ASP A 80 -3.57 0.34 -6.75
N GLY A 81 -4.22 0.48 -5.59
CA GLY A 81 -5.18 1.54 -5.31
C GLY A 81 -6.42 1.56 -6.22
N THR A 82 -6.56 0.60 -7.12
CA THR A 82 -7.68 0.52 -8.08
C THR A 82 -8.98 0.10 -7.41
N GLU A 83 -8.87 -0.57 -6.27
CA GLU A 83 -10.01 -1.12 -5.54
C GLU A 83 -9.95 -0.72 -4.06
N SER A 84 -11.09 -0.35 -3.51
CA SER A 84 -11.21 0.04 -2.11
C SER A 84 -11.74 -1.08 -1.20
N SER A 85 -12.27 -2.15 -1.79
CA SER A 85 -12.92 -3.23 -1.04
C SER A 85 -12.02 -4.43 -0.86
N LEU A 86 -11.88 -4.91 0.38
CA LEU A 86 -11.18 -6.16 0.67
C LEU A 86 -11.82 -7.39 0.01
N LYS A 87 -13.07 -7.31 -0.47
CA LYS A 87 -13.71 -8.39 -1.23
C LYS A 87 -13.00 -8.68 -2.55
N THR A 88 -12.25 -7.74 -3.08
CA THR A 88 -11.43 -7.90 -4.28
C THR A 88 -10.44 -9.05 -4.17
N PHE A 89 -10.02 -9.41 -2.95
CA PHE A 89 -9.15 -10.58 -2.73
C PHE A 89 -9.78 -11.91 -3.19
N ASP A 90 -11.11 -12.03 -3.20
CA ASP A 90 -11.78 -13.24 -3.73
C ASP A 90 -11.71 -13.31 -5.27
N THR A 91 -11.59 -12.15 -5.93
CA THR A 91 -11.35 -12.06 -7.37
C THR A 91 -9.87 -12.31 -7.67
N LEU A 92 -8.96 -11.69 -6.91
CA LEU A 92 -7.51 -11.86 -7.06
C LEU A 92 -7.06 -13.31 -6.77
N GLU A 93 -7.74 -14.01 -5.86
CA GLU A 93 -7.48 -15.45 -5.59
C GLU A 93 -7.67 -16.32 -6.84
N LYS A 94 -8.55 -15.90 -7.74
CA LYS A 94 -8.88 -16.63 -8.99
C LYS A 94 -8.10 -16.11 -10.21
N ASP A 95 -7.30 -15.06 -10.05
CA ASP A 95 -6.54 -14.43 -11.13
C ASP A 95 -5.16 -15.09 -11.26
N ASP A 96 -4.99 -15.92 -12.28
CA ASP A 96 -3.71 -16.58 -12.58
C ASP A 96 -2.59 -15.58 -12.88
N ALA A 97 -2.92 -14.43 -13.47
CA ALA A 97 -1.95 -13.38 -13.74
C ALA A 97 -1.45 -12.75 -12.45
N TRP A 98 -2.33 -12.53 -11.49
CA TRP A 98 -1.97 -12.06 -10.15
C TRP A 98 -1.01 -13.03 -9.46
N GLN A 99 -1.31 -14.33 -9.49
CA GLN A 99 -0.44 -15.35 -8.91
C GLN A 99 0.94 -15.39 -9.56
N LYS A 100 1.01 -15.21 -10.89
CA LYS A 100 2.28 -15.13 -11.63
C LYS A 100 3.09 -13.89 -11.27
N ILE A 101 2.45 -12.72 -11.13
CA ILE A 101 3.10 -11.47 -10.69
C ILE A 101 3.71 -11.64 -9.29
N LEU A 102 3.00 -12.30 -8.39
CA LEU A 102 3.46 -12.59 -7.02
C LEU A 102 4.53 -13.67 -6.94
N GLY A 103 4.67 -14.51 -7.96
CA GLY A 103 5.51 -15.71 -7.91
C GLY A 103 5.02 -16.74 -6.89
N CYS A 104 3.74 -16.73 -6.54
CA CYS A 104 3.15 -17.62 -5.55
C CYS A 104 2.18 -18.64 -6.19
N LYS A 105 2.00 -19.79 -5.53
CA LYS A 105 1.07 -20.84 -5.98
C LYS A 105 -0.38 -20.57 -5.58
N LYS A 106 -0.60 -19.67 -4.64
CA LYS A 106 -1.93 -19.39 -4.10
C LYS A 106 -2.04 -17.95 -3.65
N ALA A 107 -3.08 -17.29 -4.08
CA ALA A 107 -3.39 -15.95 -3.63
C ALA A 107 -4.21 -15.95 -2.33
N LEU A 108 -4.23 -14.81 -1.64
CA LEU A 108 -4.91 -14.60 -0.38
C LEU A 108 -6.41 -14.41 -0.63
N SER A 109 -7.27 -15.15 0.07
CA SER A 109 -8.71 -14.92 0.04
C SER A 109 -9.15 -13.84 1.04
N THR A 110 -10.28 -13.20 0.80
CA THR A 110 -10.88 -12.23 1.73
C THR A 110 -11.06 -12.81 3.14
N ALA A 111 -11.47 -14.08 3.25
CA ALA A 111 -11.66 -14.73 4.54
C ALA A 111 -10.33 -14.93 5.29
N ALA A 112 -9.26 -15.28 4.58
CA ALA A 112 -7.93 -15.42 5.18
C ALA A 112 -7.37 -14.06 5.61
N LEU A 113 -7.52 -13.03 4.78
CA LEU A 113 -7.14 -11.66 5.08
C LEU A 113 -7.85 -11.13 6.34
N LYS A 114 -9.18 -11.26 6.40
CA LYS A 114 -9.96 -10.83 7.58
C LYS A 114 -9.48 -11.51 8.87
N ARG A 115 -9.13 -12.78 8.81
CA ARG A 115 -8.57 -13.50 9.98
C ARG A 115 -7.23 -12.93 10.43
N ILE A 116 -6.36 -12.56 9.50
CA ILE A 116 -5.06 -11.91 9.82
C ILE A 116 -5.32 -10.55 10.46
N LEU A 117 -6.16 -9.71 9.84
CA LEU A 117 -6.48 -8.37 10.35
C LEU A 117 -7.17 -8.41 11.73
N HIS A 118 -8.08 -9.36 11.94
CA HIS A 118 -8.73 -9.54 13.24
C HIS A 118 -7.73 -9.90 14.35
N LYS A 119 -6.77 -10.76 14.03
CA LYS A 119 -5.70 -11.07 15.00
C LYS A 119 -4.72 -9.90 15.18
N ALA A 120 -4.46 -9.14 14.13
CA ALA A 120 -3.59 -7.96 14.21
C ALA A 120 -4.12 -6.90 15.19
N TYR A 121 -5.44 -6.84 15.42
CA TYR A 121 -6.03 -5.97 16.44
C TYR A 121 -5.49 -6.22 17.86
N THR A 122 -5.03 -7.43 18.16
CA THR A 122 -4.49 -7.80 19.49
C THR A 122 -2.98 -7.60 19.61
N VAL A 123 -2.33 -7.14 18.53
CA VAL A 123 -0.88 -6.93 18.51
C VAL A 123 -0.54 -5.54 19.02
N ASP A 124 0.45 -5.47 19.88
CA ASP A 124 1.02 -4.19 20.30
C ASP A 124 1.71 -3.51 19.11
N ILE A 125 1.24 -2.32 18.74
CA ILE A 125 1.80 -1.54 17.63
C ILE A 125 3.27 -1.15 17.88
N GLU A 126 3.69 -1.09 19.14
CA GLU A 126 5.08 -0.80 19.50
C GLU A 126 6.07 -1.80 18.88
N LEU A 127 5.63 -3.03 18.61
CA LEU A 127 6.44 -4.04 17.91
C LEU A 127 6.81 -3.63 16.48
N LEU A 128 6.04 -2.74 15.86
CA LEU A 128 6.28 -2.27 14.49
C LEU A 128 7.23 -1.06 14.42
N ARG A 129 7.37 -0.30 15.51
CA ARG A 129 8.21 0.91 15.53
C ARG A 129 9.67 0.67 15.13
N PRO A 130 10.35 -0.42 15.56
CA PRO A 130 11.71 -0.70 15.10
C PRO A 130 11.81 -0.88 13.58
N LEU A 131 10.79 -1.47 12.94
CA LEU A 131 10.76 -1.62 11.47
C LEU A 131 10.61 -0.27 10.78
N ILE A 132 9.66 0.55 11.22
CA ILE A 132 9.42 1.90 10.68
C ILE A 132 10.70 2.73 10.83
N ARG A 133 11.30 2.71 12.02
CA ARG A 133 12.57 3.40 12.30
C ARG A 133 13.70 2.93 11.38
N ARG A 134 13.81 1.64 11.11
CA ARG A 134 14.83 1.10 10.18
C ARG A 134 14.64 1.65 8.78
N VAL A 135 13.42 1.66 8.25
CA VAL A 135 13.11 2.23 6.94
C VAL A 135 13.49 3.70 6.87
N PHE A 136 13.13 4.46 7.89
CA PHE A 136 13.49 5.89 8.00
C PHE A 136 15.03 6.09 8.01
N LEU A 137 15.75 5.36 8.86
CA LEU A 137 17.19 5.46 8.96
C LEU A 137 17.92 5.03 7.67
N SER A 138 17.39 4.02 6.95
CA SER A 138 17.90 3.64 5.63
C SER A 138 17.70 4.79 4.63
N SER A 139 16.52 5.39 4.58
CA SER A 139 16.26 6.53 3.70
C SER A 139 17.13 7.74 4.00
N LEU A 140 17.45 8.00 5.28
CA LEU A 140 18.41 9.05 5.66
C LEU A 140 19.82 8.75 5.14
N LYS A 141 20.27 7.49 5.24
CA LYS A 141 21.56 7.08 4.72
C LYS A 141 21.65 7.22 3.21
N ASP A 142 20.59 6.85 2.49
CA ASP A 142 20.60 6.91 1.02
C ASP A 142 20.54 8.35 0.49
N LYS A 143 19.78 9.23 1.17
CA LYS A 143 19.58 10.63 0.74
C LYS A 143 20.65 11.59 1.24
N HIS A 144 21.42 11.23 2.26
CA HIS A 144 22.46 12.07 2.89
C HIS A 144 22.04 13.55 3.07
N PRO A 145 20.90 13.84 3.70
CA PRO A 145 20.40 15.21 3.80
C PRO A 145 21.30 16.04 4.73
N ASN A 146 21.62 17.27 4.34
CA ASN A 146 22.34 18.22 5.21
C ASN A 146 21.53 18.64 6.43
N LYS A 147 20.20 18.56 6.34
CA LYS A 147 19.26 18.93 7.40
C LYS A 147 18.06 18.00 7.36
N VAL A 148 17.63 17.54 8.52
CA VAL A 148 16.39 16.76 8.69
C VAL A 148 15.33 17.67 9.29
N ILE A 149 14.25 17.90 8.56
CA ILE A 149 13.09 18.67 9.05
C ILE A 149 11.93 17.68 9.18
N LEU A 150 11.44 17.53 10.39
CA LEU A 150 10.29 16.68 10.70
C LEU A 150 9.05 17.57 10.81
N PHE A 151 8.00 17.19 10.13
CA PHE A 151 6.68 17.81 10.22
C PHE A 151 5.79 16.95 11.11
N LEU A 152 5.18 17.59 12.10
CA LEU A 152 4.16 16.97 12.93
C LEU A 152 2.81 17.52 12.48
N ASP A 153 1.97 16.66 11.93
CA ASP A 153 0.65 17.04 11.42
C ASP A 153 -0.42 16.07 11.87
N SER A 154 -1.61 16.57 12.09
CA SER A 154 -2.77 15.77 12.44
C SER A 154 -3.74 15.66 11.27
N SER A 155 -4.26 14.47 11.06
CA SER A 155 -5.21 14.18 10.01
C SER A 155 -6.53 13.68 10.59
N VAL A 156 -7.65 13.99 9.92
CA VAL A 156 -8.94 13.41 10.27
C VAL A 156 -9.24 12.24 9.35
N TYR A 157 -9.41 11.05 9.92
CA TYR A 157 -9.87 9.87 9.20
C TYR A 157 -11.38 9.73 9.41
N ASP A 158 -12.14 10.15 8.40
CA ASP A 158 -13.59 10.08 8.39
C ASP A 158 -14.07 8.61 8.45
N ASN A 159 -14.94 8.31 9.37
CA ASN A 159 -15.53 7.00 9.56
C ASN A 159 -17.04 7.10 9.88
N ASP A 160 -17.71 8.11 9.32
CA ASP A 160 -19.13 8.38 9.56
C ASP A 160 -20.04 7.16 9.29
N GLY A 161 -19.61 6.26 8.38
CA GLY A 161 -20.34 5.03 8.10
C GLY A 161 -20.23 3.93 9.17
N ALA A 162 -19.45 4.13 10.24
CA ALA A 162 -19.21 3.10 11.24
C ALA A 162 -18.96 3.69 12.65
N LYS A 163 -19.92 4.49 13.09
CA LYS A 163 -19.87 5.25 14.36
C LYS A 163 -19.67 4.40 15.62
N CYS A 164 -20.13 3.15 15.60
CA CYS A 164 -20.02 2.23 16.73
C CYS A 164 -18.63 1.59 16.90
N ARG A 165 -17.65 1.91 16.05
CA ARG A 165 -16.30 1.37 16.19
C ARG A 165 -15.57 2.03 17.38
N ALA A 166 -14.76 1.24 18.07
CA ALA A 166 -13.96 1.74 19.19
C ALA A 166 -13.05 2.90 18.72
N GLY A 167 -13.03 3.99 19.49
CA GLY A 167 -12.22 5.18 19.19
C GLY A 167 -12.84 6.14 18.16
N VAL A 168 -13.89 5.76 17.44
CA VAL A 168 -14.63 6.68 16.57
C VAL A 168 -15.37 7.68 17.46
N LYS A 169 -15.05 8.94 17.31
CA LYS A 169 -15.63 10.08 18.03
C LYS A 169 -15.67 11.30 17.11
N CYS A 170 -16.46 12.29 17.50
CA CYS A 170 -16.50 13.56 16.79
C CYS A 170 -15.13 14.25 16.84
N THR A 171 -14.58 14.53 15.66
CA THR A 171 -13.30 15.24 15.49
C THR A 171 -13.50 16.74 15.47
N TYR A 172 -12.41 17.51 15.48
CA TYR A 172 -12.47 18.99 15.36
C TYR A 172 -13.09 19.47 14.04
N LYS A 173 -13.08 18.61 13.00
CA LYS A 173 -13.77 18.88 11.71
C LYS A 173 -15.25 18.49 11.74
N LYS A 174 -15.82 18.18 12.90
CA LYS A 174 -17.21 17.75 13.07
C LYS A 174 -17.56 16.48 12.28
N LYS A 175 -16.57 15.60 12.09
CA LYS A 175 -16.71 14.29 11.46
C LYS A 175 -16.53 13.21 12.50
N GLU A 176 -17.36 12.17 12.44
CA GLU A 176 -17.16 10.96 13.24
C GLU A 176 -15.98 10.16 12.68
N GLY A 177 -14.93 9.98 13.47
CA GLY A 177 -13.73 9.31 12.97
C GLY A 177 -12.61 9.25 13.98
N TYR A 178 -11.38 9.18 13.45
CA TYR A 178 -10.14 9.17 14.22
C TYR A 178 -9.34 10.43 13.94
N HIS A 179 -8.42 10.75 14.83
CA HIS A 179 -7.59 11.96 14.74
C HIS A 179 -6.11 11.62 15.00
N PRO A 180 -5.46 10.81 14.13
CA PRO A 180 -4.06 10.48 14.28
C PRO A 180 -3.14 11.70 14.11
N ILE A 181 -2.01 11.66 14.81
CA ILE A 181 -0.89 12.58 14.63
C ILE A 181 0.19 11.86 13.86
N ASN A 182 0.64 12.47 12.77
CA ASN A 182 1.62 11.90 11.87
C ASN A 182 2.94 12.67 11.98
N LEU A 183 4.04 11.95 12.10
CA LEU A 183 5.37 12.48 11.95
C LEU A 183 5.84 12.21 10.53
N ILE A 184 6.15 13.26 9.78
CA ILE A 184 6.44 13.20 8.35
C ILE A 184 7.82 13.78 8.06
N TRP A 185 8.59 13.10 7.23
CA TRP A 185 9.84 13.57 6.67
C TRP A 185 9.88 13.31 5.18
N ASP A 186 10.12 14.35 4.39
CA ASP A 186 10.27 14.26 2.93
C ASP A 186 9.16 13.46 2.23
N GLY A 187 7.91 13.71 2.63
CA GLY A 187 6.71 13.03 2.12
C GLY A 187 6.50 11.60 2.63
N MET A 188 7.36 11.09 3.51
CA MET A 188 7.26 9.76 4.09
C MET A 188 6.78 9.84 5.54
N TYR A 189 5.85 8.95 5.90
CA TYR A 189 5.47 8.75 7.30
C TYR A 189 6.62 8.09 8.07
N VAL A 190 7.14 8.80 9.07
CA VAL A 190 8.20 8.31 9.96
C VAL A 190 7.61 7.60 11.17
N ASP A 191 6.49 8.12 11.67
CA ASP A 191 5.71 7.53 12.75
C ASP A 191 4.28 8.04 12.69
N THR A 192 3.35 7.33 13.34
CA THR A 192 1.97 7.73 13.48
C THR A 192 1.48 7.38 14.88
N TYR A 193 1.01 8.37 15.62
CA TYR A 193 0.29 8.16 16.87
C TYR A 193 -1.20 8.13 16.57
N PHE A 194 -1.78 6.94 16.59
CA PHE A 194 -3.19 6.74 16.26
C PHE A 194 -4.05 6.98 17.52
N GLN A 195 -4.96 7.94 17.45
CA GLN A 195 -5.81 8.31 18.58
C GLN A 195 -7.28 8.46 18.19
N ALA A 196 -8.15 8.45 19.21
CA ALA A 196 -9.58 8.64 19.03
C ALA A 196 -9.91 10.04 18.51
N GLY A 197 -11.06 10.17 17.83
CA GLY A 197 -11.45 11.41 17.15
C GLY A 197 -11.55 12.66 18.05
N HIS A 198 -11.91 12.47 19.32
CA HIS A 198 -12.09 13.58 20.29
C HIS A 198 -10.78 14.06 20.94
N CYS A 199 -9.67 13.34 20.70
CA CYS A 199 -8.39 13.73 21.29
C CYS A 199 -7.90 15.05 20.67
N SER A 200 -7.40 15.94 21.54
CA SER A 200 -6.74 17.17 21.10
C SER A 200 -5.28 16.90 20.74
N THR A 201 -4.72 17.70 19.84
CA THR A 201 -3.28 17.70 19.54
C THR A 201 -2.47 18.47 20.61
N ASN A 202 -3.15 19.14 21.54
CA ASN A 202 -2.53 20.00 22.56
C ASN A 202 -2.36 19.25 23.89
N HIS A 203 -1.63 18.15 23.88
CA HIS A 203 -1.16 17.48 25.09
C HIS A 203 0.34 17.46 25.13
#